data_b0d6da86e95fb9b7b0b8e8fb925b3d99
#
_entry.id   b0d6da86e95fb9b7b0b8e8fb925b3d99
#
_cell.length_a   1.000
_cell.length_b   1.000
_cell.length_c   1.000
_cell.angle_alpha   90.00
_cell.angle_beta   90.00
_cell.angle_gamma   90.00
#
_symmetry.space_group_name_H-M   'P 1'
#
loop_
_entity.id
_entity.type
_entity.pdbx_description
1 polymer ?
#
loop_
_entity_poly.entity_id
_entity_poly.type
_entity_poly.pdbx_seq_one_letter_code
_entity_poly.pdbx_strand_id
1 'polypeptide(L)'
;MNTGLVVFICCVLVAIGVTLHLRKHDMLPIIHKVVDNTTATLVADTVKKKKPVVKRDFNISGSLKDTEGNGVAGVIVSDGFKCVKTDSRGRYKMKRDSLARFIYFSVPAEFEVPTHSATDRTACFYQAVSNKKKVYDFTLRRLPGGKETSYKMIVIGDPQVTNAYSPYYTSPDDNPIKKSDVERFTTQTMADIKQTIKSLPAGTPVYGLSMGDDVQYYGGYNAKLERQIRQALGSSEMRLFSVIGNHDQDGKALYRRKWEENFGPTDFSFDRGDVHYVCINNCFFHRGMSYYSPGELRERQVKWLKQNLALTPKDKKVVLCYHIPFTFGNAPFSKAKPLTNAHEEGHYSSSRLSLLLSLLKQFKGGYELFCGHTHFACNHEINYEGEDVMEHCHAAA
;
A
#
# COMPACT_ATOMS: atom_id res chain seq x y z
N MET A 1 11.09 15.00 49.16
CA MET A 1 11.21 16.28 48.45
C MET A 1 9.97 16.45 47.61
N ASN A 2 9.26 17.53 47.84
CA ASN A 2 7.89 17.74 47.41
C ASN A 2 7.75 17.86 45.85
N THR A 3 6.98 16.98 45.28
CA THR A 3 6.60 17.02 43.85
C THR A 3 5.90 18.33 43.39
N GLY A 4 5.35 19.08 44.35
CA GLY A 4 4.74 20.39 44.10
C GLY A 4 5.74 21.50 43.73
N LEU A 5 6.98 21.41 44.13
CA LEU A 5 7.99 22.44 43.82
C LEU A 5 8.50 22.35 42.37
N VAL A 6 8.58 21.14 41.85
CA VAL A 6 9.04 20.92 40.44
C VAL A 6 8.01 21.43 39.42
N VAL A 7 6.72 21.23 39.70
CA VAL A 7 5.62 21.73 38.82
C VAL A 7 5.59 23.27 38.86
N PHE A 8 5.83 23.90 39.98
CA PHE A 8 5.85 25.35 40.10
C PHE A 8 7.02 25.99 39.33
N ILE A 9 8.21 25.37 39.35
CA ILE A 9 9.37 25.87 38.62
C ILE A 9 9.15 25.73 37.10
N CYS A 10 8.53 24.64 36.62
CA CYS A 10 8.20 24.49 35.20
C CYS A 10 7.17 25.52 34.72
N CYS A 11 6.17 25.82 35.55
CA CYS A 11 5.16 26.85 35.19
C CYS A 11 5.78 28.27 35.15
N VAL A 12 6.70 28.58 36.02
CA VAL A 12 7.39 29.87 36.04
C VAL A 12 8.33 30.03 34.85
N LEU A 13 9.01 28.97 34.41
CA LEU A 13 9.88 29.01 33.25
C LEU A 13 9.07 29.17 31.93
N VAL A 14 7.91 28.53 31.85
CA VAL A 14 6.99 28.70 30.72
C VAL A 14 6.42 30.13 30.68
N ALA A 15 6.03 30.69 31.81
CA ALA A 15 5.53 32.08 31.91
C ALA A 15 6.64 33.10 31.51
N ILE A 16 7.89 32.89 31.95
CA ILE A 16 9.02 33.73 31.56
C ILE A 16 9.31 33.61 30.03
N GLY A 17 9.23 32.39 29.49
CA GLY A 17 9.41 32.14 28.06
C GLY A 17 8.35 32.86 27.20
N VAL A 18 7.09 32.80 27.62
CA VAL A 18 5.98 33.49 26.96
C VAL A 18 6.12 35.02 27.08
N THR A 19 6.54 35.53 28.23
CA THR A 19 6.73 36.97 28.43
C THR A 19 7.90 37.51 27.60
N LEU A 20 8.97 36.74 27.42
CA LEU A 20 10.08 37.11 26.55
C LEU A 20 9.70 37.04 25.06
N HIS A 21 8.80 36.13 24.69
CA HIS A 21 8.31 36.01 23.31
C HIS A 21 7.38 37.20 22.95
N LEU A 22 6.51 37.59 23.86
CA LEU A 22 5.63 38.76 23.67
C LEU A 22 6.43 40.08 23.57
N ARG A 23 7.49 40.26 24.37
CA ARG A 23 8.36 41.44 24.27
C ARG A 23 9.15 41.51 22.95
N LYS A 24 9.43 40.38 22.32
CA LYS A 24 10.06 40.33 21.01
C LYS A 24 9.13 40.80 19.87
N HIS A 25 7.82 40.61 20.03
CA HIS A 25 6.81 41.09 19.08
C HIS A 25 6.56 42.60 19.19
N ASP A 26 6.73 43.19 20.37
CA ASP A 26 6.54 44.63 20.58
C ASP A 26 7.67 45.49 20.01
N MET A 27 8.81 44.91 19.61
CA MET A 27 9.92 45.62 18.96
C MET A 27 9.78 45.76 17.43
N LEU A 28 8.84 45.05 16.82
CA LEU A 28 8.62 45.10 15.37
C LEU A 28 8.12 46.43 14.81
N PRO A 29 7.36 47.29 15.51
CA PRO A 29 6.94 48.58 15.00
C PRO A 29 8.09 49.61 14.87
N ILE A 30 9.18 49.45 15.61
CA ILE A 30 10.32 50.40 15.58
C ILE A 30 11.19 50.17 14.36
N ILE A 31 11.29 48.96 13.87
CA ILE A 31 12.10 48.62 12.68
C ILE A 31 11.39 49.08 11.39
N HIS A 32 10.07 49.06 11.34
CA HIS A 32 9.31 49.56 10.19
C HIS A 32 9.41 51.08 10.00
N LYS A 33 9.63 51.85 11.07
CA LYS A 33 9.70 53.32 10.98
C LYS A 33 11.08 53.84 10.53
N VAL A 34 12.10 53.00 10.52
CA VAL A 34 13.44 53.38 10.07
C VAL A 34 13.68 53.11 8.58
N VAL A 35 12.86 52.24 7.98
CA VAL A 35 12.98 51.83 6.57
C VAL A 35 12.20 52.74 5.61
N ASP A 36 11.22 53.50 6.09
CA ASP A 36 10.35 54.31 5.25
C ASP A 36 10.88 55.71 4.88
N ASN A 37 12.08 56.11 5.33
CA ASN A 37 12.63 57.42 5.09
C ASN A 37 13.83 57.48 4.10
N THR A 38 14.00 56.46 3.27
CA THR A 38 14.93 56.57 2.14
C THR A 38 14.16 56.39 0.83
N THR A 39 13.53 57.47 0.40
CA THR A 39 13.06 57.66 -0.98
C THR A 39 14.25 57.80 -1.90
N ALA A 40 14.73 56.74 -2.46
CA ALA A 40 15.61 56.75 -3.62
C ALA A 40 14.75 56.69 -4.88
N THR A 41 14.81 57.74 -5.64
CA THR A 41 14.26 57.88 -7.00
C THR A 41 14.78 56.75 -7.89
N LEU A 42 13.94 55.79 -8.23
CA LEU A 42 14.28 54.74 -9.18
C LEU A 42 13.68 55.07 -10.55
N VAL A 43 14.55 55.29 -11.49
CA VAL A 43 14.30 55.33 -12.92
C VAL A 43 13.70 54.02 -13.36
N ALA A 44 12.54 54.05 -14.02
CA ALA A 44 11.85 52.89 -14.53
C ALA A 44 12.56 52.32 -15.76
N ASP A 45 13.44 51.35 -15.54
CA ASP A 45 13.92 50.48 -16.60
C ASP A 45 12.97 49.27 -16.68
N THR A 46 12.25 49.17 -17.78
CA THR A 46 11.38 48.06 -18.13
C THR A 46 12.20 46.82 -18.48
N VAL A 47 12.81 46.19 -17.48
CA VAL A 47 13.35 44.83 -17.62
C VAL A 47 12.20 43.84 -17.52
N LYS A 48 11.86 43.21 -18.65
CA LYS A 48 10.97 42.06 -18.68
C LYS A 48 11.54 40.99 -17.73
N LYS A 49 11.01 40.89 -16.50
CA LYS A 49 11.35 39.82 -15.55
C LYS A 49 10.97 38.48 -16.21
N LYS A 50 11.98 37.77 -16.73
CA LYS A 50 11.83 36.36 -17.07
C LYS A 50 11.31 35.66 -15.82
N LYS A 51 10.10 35.01 -15.91
CA LYS A 51 9.60 34.15 -14.84
C LYS A 51 10.74 33.20 -14.45
N PRO A 52 11.01 33.00 -13.14
CA PRO A 52 12.07 32.10 -12.73
C PRO A 52 11.72 30.71 -13.29
N VAL A 53 12.61 30.19 -14.11
CA VAL A 53 12.54 28.80 -14.58
C VAL A 53 12.79 27.98 -13.33
N VAL A 54 11.70 27.45 -12.73
CA VAL A 54 11.79 26.48 -11.65
C VAL A 54 12.54 25.29 -12.25
N LYS A 55 13.83 25.18 -11.98
CA LYS A 55 14.60 23.97 -12.28
C LYS A 55 13.90 22.83 -11.55
N ARG A 56 13.07 22.07 -12.27
CA ARG A 56 12.50 20.84 -11.76
C ARG A 56 13.67 19.87 -11.64
N ASP A 57 14.12 19.67 -10.41
CA ASP A 57 15.26 18.82 -10.09
C ASP A 57 14.80 17.35 -10.11
N PHE A 58 14.63 16.82 -11.34
CA PHE A 58 14.37 15.40 -11.55
C PHE A 58 15.71 14.66 -11.45
N ASN A 59 15.74 13.65 -10.57
CA ASN A 59 16.94 12.85 -10.36
C ASN A 59 16.84 11.44 -10.94
N ILE A 60 15.65 11.01 -11.39
CA ILE A 60 15.45 9.77 -12.13
C ILE A 60 14.51 9.98 -13.33
N SER A 61 14.66 9.11 -14.30
CA SER A 61 13.81 9.04 -15.49
C SER A 61 13.68 7.60 -15.96
N GLY A 62 12.82 7.36 -16.93
CA GLY A 62 12.68 6.06 -17.57
C GLY A 62 11.61 6.08 -18.63
N SER A 63 11.38 4.92 -19.20
CA SER A 63 10.33 4.67 -20.20
C SER A 63 9.61 3.34 -19.95
N LEU A 64 8.34 3.31 -20.28
CA LEU A 64 7.57 2.09 -20.45
C LEU A 64 7.32 1.89 -21.95
N LYS A 65 7.71 0.74 -22.47
CA LYS A 65 7.54 0.37 -23.87
C LYS A 65 6.90 -1.01 -23.97
N ASP A 66 6.16 -1.24 -25.05
CA ASP A 66 5.74 -2.60 -25.36
C ASP A 66 6.89 -3.41 -25.99
N THR A 67 6.65 -4.69 -26.27
CA THR A 67 7.64 -5.58 -26.88
C THR A 67 8.00 -5.20 -28.32
N GLU A 68 7.22 -4.35 -28.97
CA GLU A 68 7.48 -3.80 -30.30
C GLU A 68 8.26 -2.50 -30.26
N GLY A 69 8.54 -1.97 -29.04
CA GLY A 69 9.29 -0.73 -28.83
C GLY A 69 8.41 0.53 -28.77
N ASN A 70 7.08 0.41 -28.90
CA ASN A 70 6.18 1.54 -28.81
C ASN A 70 6.05 2.02 -27.36
N GLY A 71 5.98 3.32 -27.17
CA GLY A 71 5.79 3.92 -25.84
C GLY A 71 4.39 3.65 -25.30
N VAL A 72 4.31 3.24 -24.02
CA VAL A 72 3.03 3.03 -23.33
C VAL A 72 2.69 4.28 -22.52
N ALA A 73 1.73 5.05 -23.01
CA ALA A 73 1.29 6.32 -22.42
C ALA A 73 0.32 6.12 -21.24
N GLY A 74 0.26 7.11 -20.34
CA GLY A 74 -0.77 7.18 -19.30
C GLY A 74 -0.57 6.22 -18.11
N VAL A 75 0.52 5.46 -18.08
CA VAL A 75 0.81 4.51 -17.00
C VAL A 75 1.30 5.26 -15.75
N ILE A 76 0.74 4.91 -14.61
CA ILE A 76 1.18 5.45 -13.32
C ILE A 76 2.51 4.80 -12.93
N VAL A 77 3.52 5.62 -12.69
CA VAL A 77 4.83 5.19 -12.17
C VAL A 77 5.03 5.81 -10.79
N SER A 78 5.57 5.04 -9.86
CA SER A 78 5.75 5.47 -8.48
C SER A 78 7.11 5.05 -7.91
N ASP A 79 7.51 5.76 -6.86
CA ASP A 79 8.64 5.42 -5.98
C ASP A 79 8.18 5.04 -4.55
N GLY A 80 6.86 4.87 -4.34
CA GLY A 80 6.25 4.62 -3.02
C GLY A 80 5.95 5.90 -2.22
N PHE A 81 6.28 7.08 -2.76
CA PHE A 81 6.02 8.39 -2.16
C PHE A 81 5.31 9.33 -3.14
N LYS A 82 5.64 9.23 -4.40
CA LYS A 82 5.11 10.04 -5.49
C LYS A 82 4.61 9.18 -6.62
N CYS A 83 3.61 9.70 -7.33
CA CYS A 83 3.10 9.12 -8.54
C CYS A 83 3.22 10.12 -9.69
N VAL A 84 3.61 9.65 -10.86
CA VAL A 84 3.62 10.39 -12.13
C VAL A 84 3.01 9.52 -13.22
N LYS A 85 2.58 10.13 -14.33
CA LYS A 85 2.16 9.38 -15.53
C LYS A 85 3.21 9.43 -16.62
N THR A 86 3.30 8.36 -17.40
CA THR A 86 4.06 8.37 -18.66
C THR A 86 3.43 9.30 -19.67
N ASP A 87 4.27 9.98 -20.46
CA ASP A 87 3.85 10.83 -21.59
C ASP A 87 3.40 9.98 -22.81
N SER A 88 3.01 10.64 -23.91
CA SER A 88 2.59 10.00 -25.16
C SER A 88 3.66 9.09 -25.81
N ARG A 89 4.92 9.20 -25.38
CA ARG A 89 6.04 8.35 -25.81
C ARG A 89 6.44 7.33 -24.77
N GLY A 90 5.62 7.12 -23.72
CA GLY A 90 5.89 6.22 -22.63
C GLY A 90 6.98 6.69 -21.66
N ARG A 91 7.44 7.95 -21.70
CA ARG A 91 8.52 8.45 -20.88
C ARG A 91 8.02 9.08 -19.59
N TYR A 92 8.81 8.99 -18.54
CA TYR A 92 8.53 9.66 -17.26
C TYR A 92 9.79 10.25 -16.63
N LYS A 93 9.61 11.23 -15.76
CA LYS A 93 10.66 11.83 -14.93
C LYS A 93 10.08 12.15 -13.57
N MET A 94 10.82 11.88 -12.50
CA MET A 94 10.42 12.25 -11.15
C MET A 94 11.63 12.63 -10.28
N LYS A 95 11.37 13.39 -9.23
CA LYS A 95 12.29 13.54 -8.11
C LYS A 95 12.01 12.43 -7.12
N ARG A 96 12.83 11.38 -7.17
CA ARG A 96 12.74 10.23 -6.28
C ARG A 96 12.93 10.65 -4.82
N ASP A 97 12.13 10.09 -3.93
CA ASP A 97 12.34 10.23 -2.49
C ASP A 97 13.60 9.47 -2.05
N SER A 98 14.30 10.00 -1.04
CA SER A 98 15.53 9.39 -0.51
C SER A 98 15.28 8.03 0.15
N LEU A 99 14.08 7.81 0.66
CA LEU A 99 13.66 6.57 1.33
C LEU A 99 13.04 5.54 0.37
N ALA A 100 12.87 5.89 -0.91
CA ALA A 100 12.33 5.00 -1.93
C ALA A 100 13.21 3.76 -2.10
N ARG A 101 12.60 2.58 -2.06
CA ARG A 101 13.28 1.29 -2.24
C ARG A 101 13.10 0.71 -3.63
N PHE A 102 12.03 1.09 -4.30
CA PHE A 102 11.67 0.61 -5.63
C PHE A 102 11.24 1.77 -6.53
N ILE A 103 11.39 1.56 -7.83
CA ILE A 103 10.65 2.27 -8.87
C ILE A 103 9.76 1.23 -9.53
N TYR A 104 8.47 1.50 -9.63
CA TYR A 104 7.48 0.55 -10.10
C TYR A 104 6.33 1.25 -10.85
N PHE A 105 5.52 0.47 -11.52
CA PHE A 105 4.38 0.99 -12.27
C PHE A 105 3.10 0.23 -11.95
N SER A 106 1.94 0.89 -12.08
CA SER A 106 0.64 0.23 -12.10
C SER A 106 0.52 -0.57 -13.39
N VAL A 107 0.40 -1.89 -13.29
CA VAL A 107 0.27 -2.75 -14.49
C VAL A 107 -1.03 -2.43 -15.20
N PRO A 108 -1.02 -1.94 -16.47
CA PRO A 108 -2.24 -1.59 -17.18
C PRO A 108 -3.03 -2.83 -17.60
N ALA A 109 -4.35 -2.69 -17.75
CA ALA A 109 -5.26 -3.81 -18.03
C ALA A 109 -5.03 -4.47 -19.39
N GLU A 110 -4.48 -3.73 -20.36
CA GLU A 110 -4.21 -4.21 -21.73
C GLU A 110 -2.91 -5.01 -21.85
N PHE A 111 -2.16 -5.15 -20.75
CA PHE A 111 -0.86 -5.81 -20.74
C PHE A 111 -0.83 -7.01 -19.82
N GLU A 112 0.02 -7.97 -20.16
CA GLU A 112 0.32 -9.09 -19.27
C GLU A 112 0.92 -8.56 -17.96
N VAL A 113 0.59 -9.21 -16.84
CA VAL A 113 1.30 -8.97 -15.58
C VAL A 113 2.71 -9.54 -15.72
N PRO A 114 3.76 -8.72 -15.63
CA PRO A 114 5.13 -9.23 -15.62
C PRO A 114 5.34 -10.13 -14.39
N THR A 115 6.10 -11.20 -14.58
CA THR A 115 6.43 -12.16 -13.52
C THR A 115 7.94 -12.34 -13.41
N HIS A 116 8.40 -12.89 -12.29
CA HIS A 116 9.83 -13.12 -12.08
C HIS A 116 10.39 -14.13 -13.11
N SER A 117 9.63 -15.18 -13.45
CA SER A 117 9.97 -16.12 -14.51
C SER A 117 8.73 -16.89 -14.97
N ALA A 118 8.93 -17.79 -15.93
CA ALA A 118 7.85 -18.70 -16.38
C ALA A 118 7.39 -19.68 -15.28
N THR A 119 8.27 -20.02 -14.34
CA THR A 119 8.01 -20.94 -13.23
C THR A 119 7.78 -20.24 -11.90
N ASP A 120 8.02 -18.94 -11.83
CA ASP A 120 7.72 -18.08 -10.70
C ASP A 120 6.81 -16.95 -11.17
N ARG A 121 5.50 -17.14 -11.04
CA ARG A 121 4.46 -16.25 -11.53
C ARG A 121 4.05 -15.16 -10.54
N THR A 122 4.83 -14.96 -9.46
CA THR A 122 4.67 -13.77 -8.62
C THR A 122 4.96 -12.51 -9.44
N ALA A 123 4.13 -11.49 -9.27
CA ALA A 123 4.18 -10.27 -10.08
C ALA A 123 5.50 -9.50 -9.87
N CYS A 124 6.13 -9.09 -10.99
CA CYS A 124 7.40 -8.36 -11.00
C CYS A 124 7.29 -7.07 -11.83
N PHE A 125 6.61 -6.08 -11.29
CA PHE A 125 6.33 -4.77 -11.89
C PHE A 125 7.23 -3.65 -11.36
N TYR A 126 8.35 -3.98 -10.76
CA TYR A 126 9.24 -3.08 -10.03
C TYR A 126 10.72 -3.35 -10.31
N GLN A 127 11.53 -2.35 -10.00
CA GLN A 127 12.98 -2.48 -9.95
C GLN A 127 13.48 -1.88 -8.64
N ALA A 128 14.43 -2.56 -7.98
CA ALA A 128 15.05 -2.06 -6.77
C ALA A 128 15.86 -0.78 -7.06
N VAL A 129 15.76 0.19 -6.15
CA VAL A 129 16.52 1.44 -6.24
C VAL A 129 18.00 1.17 -5.98
N SER A 130 18.83 1.75 -6.83
CA SER A 130 20.29 1.82 -6.64
C SER A 130 20.75 3.27 -6.67
N ASN A 131 21.71 3.62 -5.82
CA ASN A 131 22.29 4.97 -5.79
C ASN A 131 23.01 5.35 -7.09
N LYS A 132 23.46 4.36 -7.86
CA LYS A 132 24.14 4.54 -9.14
C LYS A 132 23.18 4.60 -10.34
N LYS A 133 21.96 4.07 -10.21
CA LYS A 133 20.99 3.96 -11.29
C LYS A 133 20.07 5.19 -11.30
N LYS A 134 20.00 5.87 -12.44
CA LYS A 134 19.12 7.04 -12.66
C LYS A 134 18.04 6.80 -13.71
N VAL A 135 18.13 5.71 -14.46
CA VAL A 135 17.18 5.36 -15.52
C VAL A 135 16.55 4.01 -15.19
N TYR A 136 15.23 3.95 -15.18
CA TYR A 136 14.44 2.75 -14.88
C TYR A 136 13.44 2.55 -16.03
N ASP A 137 13.81 1.70 -16.99
CA ASP A 137 12.98 1.35 -18.13
C ASP A 137 12.27 0.02 -17.88
N PHE A 138 11.04 -0.10 -18.41
CA PHE A 138 10.23 -1.30 -18.32
C PHE A 138 9.71 -1.69 -19.70
N THR A 139 9.61 -3.00 -19.94
CA THR A 139 9.01 -3.57 -21.15
C THR A 139 7.78 -4.36 -20.78
N LEU A 140 6.69 -4.14 -21.51
CA LEU A 140 5.39 -4.75 -21.28
C LEU A 140 4.97 -5.56 -22.51
N ARG A 141 4.40 -6.75 -22.29
CA ARG A 141 3.80 -7.53 -23.37
C ARG A 141 2.31 -7.24 -23.42
N ARG A 142 1.79 -6.88 -24.59
CA ARG A 142 0.35 -6.70 -24.79
C ARG A 142 -0.39 -8.02 -24.67
N LEU A 143 -1.58 -7.98 -24.07
CA LEU A 143 -2.52 -9.10 -24.15
C LEU A 143 -3.00 -9.25 -25.60
N PRO A 144 -3.06 -10.47 -26.14
CA PRO A 144 -3.45 -10.70 -27.53
C PRO A 144 -4.83 -10.14 -27.90
N GLY A 145 -5.76 -10.17 -26.94
CA GLY A 145 -7.13 -9.63 -27.09
C GLY A 145 -7.30 -8.21 -26.56
N GLY A 146 -6.24 -7.54 -26.13
CA GLY A 146 -6.33 -6.27 -25.42
C GLY A 146 -6.87 -6.43 -23.98
N LYS A 147 -7.56 -5.41 -23.48
CA LYS A 147 -8.15 -5.43 -22.15
C LYS A 147 -9.22 -6.52 -22.01
N GLU A 148 -9.08 -7.35 -20.99
CA GLU A 148 -10.03 -8.42 -20.68
C GLU A 148 -11.35 -7.82 -20.18
N THR A 149 -12.46 -8.36 -20.67
CA THR A 149 -13.82 -7.99 -20.23
C THR A 149 -14.30 -8.83 -19.06
N SER A 150 -13.69 -10.00 -18.86
CA SER A 150 -13.99 -10.92 -17.75
C SER A 150 -12.73 -11.67 -17.35
N TYR A 151 -12.52 -11.87 -16.07
CA TYR A 151 -11.43 -12.65 -15.50
C TYR A 151 -11.84 -13.20 -14.14
N LYS A 152 -11.08 -14.14 -13.61
CA LYS A 152 -11.23 -14.65 -12.25
C LYS A 152 -10.07 -14.14 -11.39
N MET A 153 -10.40 -13.67 -10.18
CA MET A 153 -9.44 -13.35 -9.14
C MET A 153 -9.55 -14.40 -8.04
N ILE A 154 -8.51 -15.19 -7.84
CA ILE A 154 -8.42 -16.11 -6.70
C ILE A 154 -7.75 -15.34 -5.57
N VAL A 155 -8.47 -15.19 -4.47
CA VAL A 155 -7.99 -14.51 -3.28
C VAL A 155 -7.55 -15.56 -2.27
N ILE A 156 -6.32 -15.44 -1.76
CA ILE A 156 -5.74 -16.32 -0.74
C ILE A 156 -5.63 -15.49 0.53
N GLY A 157 -6.35 -15.87 1.56
CA GLY A 157 -6.28 -15.23 2.89
C GLY A 157 -5.37 -16.02 3.81
N ASP A 158 -4.57 -15.37 4.56
CA ASP A 158 -3.89 -15.78 5.80
C ASP A 158 -3.41 -17.25 5.86
N PRO A 159 -2.55 -17.72 4.95
CA PRO A 159 -2.02 -19.09 5.04
C PRO A 159 -1.24 -19.34 6.33
N GLN A 160 -0.61 -18.33 6.89
CA GLN A 160 0.17 -18.35 8.15
C GLN A 160 1.05 -19.59 8.31
N VAL A 161 1.70 -19.99 7.21
CA VAL A 161 2.46 -21.22 7.15
C VAL A 161 3.66 -21.16 8.08
N THR A 162 3.86 -22.24 8.85
CA THR A 162 5.00 -22.40 9.75
C THR A 162 5.91 -23.55 9.31
N ASN A 163 7.10 -23.65 9.91
CA ASN A 163 7.98 -24.82 9.72
C ASN A 163 7.56 -26.03 10.57
N ALA A 164 6.69 -25.81 11.53
CA ALA A 164 6.27 -26.79 12.51
C ALA A 164 4.81 -27.17 12.30
N TYR A 165 4.34 -28.08 13.09
CA TYR A 165 2.90 -28.28 13.27
C TYR A 165 2.32 -26.99 13.84
N SER A 166 1.13 -26.62 13.38
CA SER A 166 0.48 -25.43 13.91
C SER A 166 0.37 -25.48 15.43
N PRO A 167 0.75 -24.43 16.16
CA PRO A 167 0.62 -24.40 17.62
C PRO A 167 -0.83 -24.41 18.11
N TYR A 168 -1.79 -24.23 17.23
CA TYR A 168 -3.21 -24.37 17.53
C TYR A 168 -3.64 -25.83 17.67
N TYR A 169 -2.83 -26.78 17.21
CA TYR A 169 -3.03 -28.20 17.49
C TYR A 169 -2.18 -28.56 18.72
N THR A 170 -2.84 -28.65 19.86
CA THR A 170 -2.23 -28.78 21.19
C THR A 170 -1.59 -30.14 21.45
N SER A 171 -1.80 -31.13 20.57
CA SER A 171 -1.22 -32.45 20.67
C SER A 171 -0.96 -33.07 19.31
N PRO A 172 0.17 -33.77 19.10
CA PRO A 172 0.41 -34.61 17.93
C PRO A 172 -0.67 -35.68 17.74
N ASP A 173 -1.32 -36.11 18.84
CA ASP A 173 -2.35 -37.12 18.81
C ASP A 173 -3.70 -36.58 18.32
N ASP A 174 -3.96 -35.27 18.48
CA ASP A 174 -5.15 -34.60 17.99
C ASP A 174 -5.08 -34.24 16.49
N ASN A 175 -3.87 -34.30 15.89
CA ASN A 175 -3.70 -34.06 14.47
C ASN A 175 -3.46 -35.37 13.71
N PRO A 176 -4.49 -35.95 13.09
CA PRO A 176 -4.34 -37.17 12.28
C PRO A 176 -3.45 -36.95 11.04
N ILE A 177 -3.12 -35.69 10.72
CA ILE A 177 -2.34 -35.32 9.56
C ILE A 177 -0.88 -35.12 10.01
N LYS A 178 -0.04 -36.12 9.82
CA LYS A 178 1.40 -36.09 10.14
C LYS A 178 2.23 -35.25 9.17
N LYS A 179 1.68 -34.16 8.62
CA LYS A 179 2.36 -33.28 7.67
C LYS A 179 2.59 -31.91 8.30
N SER A 180 3.74 -31.32 8.03
CA SER A 180 4.01 -29.93 8.43
C SER A 180 3.09 -28.94 7.67
N ASP A 181 2.90 -27.75 8.20
CA ASP A 181 2.11 -26.71 7.53
C ASP A 181 2.66 -26.43 6.12
N VAL A 182 3.99 -26.32 5.96
CA VAL A 182 4.63 -26.16 4.64
C VAL A 182 4.24 -27.28 3.69
N GLU A 183 4.27 -28.52 4.16
CA GLU A 183 3.91 -29.67 3.33
C GLU A 183 2.43 -29.65 2.96
N ARG A 184 1.56 -29.32 3.90
CA ARG A 184 0.11 -29.17 3.65
C ARG A 184 -0.16 -28.05 2.65
N PHE A 185 0.41 -26.88 2.87
CA PHE A 185 0.26 -25.73 1.98
C PHE A 185 0.70 -26.08 0.55
N THR A 186 1.89 -26.68 0.40
CA THR A 186 2.44 -26.97 -0.92
C THR A 186 1.77 -28.14 -1.63
N THR A 187 1.28 -29.16 -0.90
CA THR A 187 0.71 -30.39 -1.50
C THR A 187 -0.81 -30.45 -1.48
N GLN A 188 -1.48 -29.64 -0.66
CA GLN A 188 -2.94 -29.60 -0.55
C GLN A 188 -3.49 -28.26 -1.05
N THR A 189 -3.26 -27.16 -0.34
CA THR A 189 -3.81 -25.85 -0.71
C THR A 189 -3.42 -25.46 -2.13
N MET A 190 -2.14 -25.57 -2.49
CA MET A 190 -1.69 -25.24 -3.85
C MET A 190 -2.20 -26.23 -4.91
N ALA A 191 -2.42 -27.49 -4.56
CA ALA A 191 -3.02 -28.46 -5.46
C ALA A 191 -4.52 -28.13 -5.72
N ASP A 192 -5.26 -27.78 -4.69
CA ASP A 192 -6.68 -27.38 -4.79
C ASP A 192 -6.84 -26.10 -5.64
N ILE A 193 -5.97 -25.12 -5.46
CA ILE A 193 -5.93 -23.92 -6.30
C ILE A 193 -5.72 -24.28 -7.78
N LYS A 194 -4.72 -25.14 -8.07
CA LYS A 194 -4.45 -25.61 -9.43
C LYS A 194 -5.61 -26.38 -10.02
N GLN A 195 -6.25 -27.22 -9.23
CA GLN A 195 -7.46 -27.97 -9.66
C GLN A 195 -8.63 -27.01 -9.93
N THR A 196 -8.83 -26.02 -9.07
CA THR A 196 -9.84 -24.97 -9.27
C THR A 196 -9.61 -24.25 -10.60
N ILE A 197 -8.37 -23.81 -10.88
CA ILE A 197 -8.02 -23.17 -12.14
C ILE A 197 -8.34 -24.09 -13.34
N LYS A 198 -7.96 -25.36 -13.27
CA LYS A 198 -8.20 -26.35 -14.32
C LYS A 198 -9.68 -26.63 -14.56
N SER A 199 -10.54 -26.45 -13.55
CA SER A 199 -11.98 -26.63 -13.68
C SER A 199 -12.71 -25.48 -14.38
N LEU A 200 -12.03 -24.33 -14.55
CA LEU A 200 -12.57 -23.19 -15.27
C LEU A 200 -12.61 -23.45 -16.78
N PRO A 201 -13.52 -22.80 -17.52
CA PRO A 201 -13.53 -22.87 -19.00
C PRO A 201 -12.15 -22.55 -19.57
N ALA A 202 -11.76 -23.30 -20.61
CA ALA A 202 -10.47 -23.10 -21.26
C ALA A 202 -10.30 -21.64 -21.73
N GLY A 203 -9.12 -21.05 -21.47
CA GLY A 203 -8.83 -19.67 -21.81
C GLY A 203 -9.36 -18.63 -20.83
N THR A 204 -10.01 -19.02 -19.73
CA THR A 204 -10.41 -18.08 -18.69
C THR A 204 -9.17 -17.40 -18.09
N PRO A 205 -9.05 -16.06 -18.15
CA PRO A 205 -7.97 -15.34 -17.48
C PRO A 205 -8.09 -15.49 -15.97
N VAL A 206 -7.01 -15.91 -15.31
CA VAL A 206 -6.98 -16.10 -13.85
C VAL A 206 -5.81 -15.33 -13.25
N TYR A 207 -6.10 -14.59 -12.21
CA TYR A 207 -5.13 -13.84 -11.42
C TYR A 207 -5.23 -14.24 -9.96
N GLY A 208 -4.15 -14.07 -9.20
CA GLY A 208 -4.09 -14.33 -7.78
C GLY A 208 -3.84 -13.06 -6.98
N LEU A 209 -4.40 -13.01 -5.80
CA LEU A 209 -4.18 -11.96 -4.81
C LEU A 209 -4.03 -12.61 -3.43
N SER A 210 -2.81 -12.60 -2.86
CA SER A 210 -2.62 -12.94 -1.45
C SER A 210 -2.91 -11.73 -0.57
N MET A 211 -3.71 -11.93 0.47
CA MET A 211 -4.12 -10.86 1.38
C MET A 211 -3.19 -10.69 2.58
N GLY A 212 -2.03 -11.31 2.55
CA GLY A 212 -1.01 -11.23 3.59
C GLY A 212 -1.06 -12.37 4.59
N ASP A 213 -0.12 -12.32 5.54
CA ASP A 213 0.15 -13.39 6.49
C ASP A 213 0.44 -14.72 5.78
N ASP A 214 1.27 -14.64 4.73
CA ASP A 214 1.70 -15.83 3.99
C ASP A 214 2.52 -16.76 4.88
N VAL A 215 3.27 -16.20 5.83
CA VAL A 215 4.14 -16.92 6.76
C VAL A 215 3.95 -16.45 8.20
N GLN A 216 4.25 -17.35 9.14
CA GLN A 216 4.36 -17.01 10.55
C GLN A 216 5.72 -17.44 11.10
N TYR A 217 6.48 -16.45 11.62
CA TYR A 217 7.82 -16.70 12.14
C TYR A 217 7.79 -16.96 13.64
N TYR A 218 7.86 -18.24 14.02
CA TYR A 218 8.11 -18.60 15.41
C TYR A 218 9.61 -18.67 15.68
N GLY A 219 10.05 -17.93 16.69
CA GLY A 219 11.46 -17.90 17.09
C GLY A 219 12.37 -17.03 16.21
N GLY A 220 11.85 -16.35 15.21
CA GLY A 220 12.59 -15.40 14.41
C GLY A 220 12.46 -15.61 12.89
N TYR A 221 13.06 -14.71 12.11
CA TYR A 221 13.02 -14.75 10.65
C TYR A 221 13.56 -16.07 10.08
N ASN A 222 12.80 -16.67 9.18
CA ASN A 222 13.14 -17.92 8.53
C ASN A 222 13.16 -17.78 7.00
N ALA A 223 14.35 -17.53 6.46
CA ALA A 223 14.52 -17.34 5.02
C ALA A 223 14.21 -18.60 4.18
N LYS A 224 14.32 -19.80 4.77
CA LYS A 224 13.97 -21.05 4.06
C LYS A 224 12.46 -21.15 3.90
N LEU A 225 11.72 -20.92 4.99
CA LEU A 225 10.25 -20.90 4.98
C LEU A 225 9.71 -19.90 3.96
N GLU A 226 10.15 -18.65 4.04
CA GLU A 226 9.70 -17.60 3.13
C GLU A 226 9.93 -17.96 1.66
N ARG A 227 11.11 -18.51 1.32
CA ARG A 227 11.39 -18.98 -0.04
C ARG A 227 10.49 -20.13 -0.47
N GLN A 228 10.22 -21.09 0.41
CA GLN A 228 9.35 -22.23 0.11
C GLN A 228 7.93 -21.76 -0.20
N ILE A 229 7.39 -20.86 0.61
CA ILE A 229 6.04 -20.32 0.40
C ILE A 229 5.98 -19.48 -0.87
N ARG A 230 6.95 -18.57 -1.08
CA ARG A 230 7.03 -17.80 -2.32
C ARG A 230 7.11 -18.70 -3.57
N GLN A 231 7.91 -19.76 -3.53
CA GLN A 231 7.98 -20.74 -4.63
C GLN A 231 6.66 -21.45 -4.86
N ALA A 232 5.98 -21.85 -3.79
CA ALA A 232 4.66 -22.47 -3.88
C ALA A 232 3.66 -21.53 -4.55
N LEU A 233 3.53 -20.30 -4.05
CA LEU A 233 2.67 -19.25 -4.61
C LEU A 233 3.01 -18.97 -6.08
N GLY A 234 4.31 -18.83 -6.41
CA GLY A 234 4.79 -18.60 -7.77
C GLY A 234 4.50 -19.74 -8.74
N SER A 235 4.34 -20.96 -8.23
CA SER A 235 4.00 -22.17 -9.01
C SER A 235 2.51 -22.35 -9.27
N SER A 236 1.67 -21.45 -8.83
CA SER A 236 0.19 -21.57 -8.82
C SER A 236 -0.49 -21.56 -10.18
N GLU A 237 0.24 -21.33 -11.27
CA GLU A 237 -0.27 -21.17 -12.64
C GLU A 237 -1.03 -19.86 -12.90
N MET A 238 -1.29 -19.05 -11.88
CA MET A 238 -1.85 -17.70 -11.97
C MET A 238 -0.78 -16.64 -11.71
N ARG A 239 -0.92 -15.46 -12.33
CA ARG A 239 -0.09 -14.30 -12.01
C ARG A 239 -0.57 -13.70 -10.69
N LEU A 240 0.28 -13.69 -9.67
CA LEU A 240 -0.09 -13.42 -8.29
C LEU A 240 0.52 -12.11 -7.78
N PHE A 241 -0.33 -11.27 -7.21
CA PHE A 241 0.06 -10.12 -6.40
C PHE A 241 -0.05 -10.47 -4.92
N SER A 242 0.80 -9.86 -4.08
CA SER A 242 0.77 -10.10 -2.63
C SER A 242 0.65 -8.80 -1.85
N VAL A 243 -0.27 -8.77 -0.92
CA VAL A 243 -0.35 -7.78 0.17
C VAL A 243 0.49 -8.31 1.32
N ILE A 244 1.10 -7.44 2.10
CA ILE A 244 1.87 -7.84 3.29
C ILE A 244 0.97 -7.85 4.52
N GLY A 245 1.04 -8.90 5.33
CA GLY A 245 0.34 -9.01 6.60
C GLY A 245 1.18 -8.67 7.83
N ASN A 246 0.59 -8.77 9.00
CA ASN A 246 1.30 -8.45 10.25
C ASN A 246 2.29 -9.55 10.65
N HIS A 247 2.01 -10.82 10.39
CA HIS A 247 2.94 -11.93 10.66
C HIS A 247 4.12 -11.96 9.69
N ASP A 248 3.95 -11.50 8.45
CA ASP A 248 5.03 -11.38 7.47
C ASP A 248 6.11 -10.36 7.91
N GLN A 249 5.75 -9.36 8.68
CA GLN A 249 6.67 -8.31 9.12
C GLN A 249 6.93 -8.28 10.64
N ASP A 250 6.05 -8.82 11.47
CA ASP A 250 6.17 -8.99 12.92
C ASP A 250 6.76 -7.73 13.63
N GLY A 251 6.34 -6.54 13.21
CA GLY A 251 6.85 -5.26 13.72
C GLY A 251 8.33 -4.98 13.45
N LYS A 252 9.03 -5.86 12.74
CA LYS A 252 10.46 -5.78 12.51
C LYS A 252 10.79 -5.26 11.11
N ALA A 253 11.53 -4.19 11.05
CA ALA A 253 11.96 -3.59 9.78
C ALA A 253 12.79 -4.56 8.90
N LEU A 254 13.49 -5.53 9.52
CA LEU A 254 14.22 -6.57 8.80
C LEU A 254 13.26 -7.50 8.05
N TYR A 255 12.20 -8.00 8.69
CA TYR A 255 11.25 -8.93 8.09
C TYR A 255 10.52 -8.26 6.93
N ARG A 256 10.01 -7.05 7.13
CA ARG A 256 9.43 -6.27 6.04
C ARG A 256 10.39 -6.09 4.85
N ARG A 257 11.68 -5.80 5.10
CA ARG A 257 12.66 -5.67 4.03
C ARG A 257 12.88 -6.98 3.29
N LYS A 258 12.85 -8.12 3.98
CA LYS A 258 12.97 -9.44 3.38
C LYS A 258 11.75 -9.79 2.56
N TRP A 259 10.57 -9.51 3.05
CA TRP A 259 9.34 -9.63 2.27
C TRP A 259 9.40 -8.76 1.00
N GLU A 260 9.80 -7.50 1.12
CA GLU A 260 9.96 -6.59 -0.03
C GLU A 260 11.00 -7.08 -1.05
N GLU A 261 12.04 -7.80 -0.65
CA GLU A 261 13.02 -8.44 -1.55
C GLU A 261 12.38 -9.56 -2.38
N ASN A 262 11.35 -10.21 -1.87
CA ASN A 262 10.65 -11.32 -2.52
C ASN A 262 9.43 -10.85 -3.35
N PHE A 263 8.67 -9.89 -2.87
CA PHE A 263 7.38 -9.49 -3.44
C PHE A 263 7.35 -8.04 -3.94
N GLY A 264 8.35 -7.22 -3.62
CA GLY A 264 8.44 -5.83 -4.08
C GLY A 264 7.80 -4.80 -3.15
N PRO A 265 7.24 -3.71 -3.70
CA PRO A 265 6.66 -2.62 -2.91
C PRO A 265 5.43 -3.08 -2.13
N THR A 266 5.26 -2.57 -0.90
CA THR A 266 4.11 -2.87 -0.04
C THR A 266 2.88 -2.01 -0.34
N ASP A 267 3.08 -0.88 -1.01
CA ASP A 267 2.02 0.03 -1.42
C ASP A 267 2.10 0.17 -2.95
N PHE A 268 1.13 -0.37 -3.70
CA PHE A 268 1.15 -0.41 -5.16
C PHE A 268 -0.26 -0.49 -5.75
N SER A 269 -0.38 -0.42 -7.07
CA SER A 269 -1.65 -0.60 -7.76
C SER A 269 -1.47 -1.33 -9.09
N PHE A 270 -2.55 -1.90 -9.61
CA PHE A 270 -2.62 -2.54 -10.91
C PHE A 270 -4.05 -2.53 -11.45
N ASP A 271 -4.19 -2.68 -12.76
CA ASP A 271 -5.49 -2.73 -13.41
C ASP A 271 -5.76 -4.12 -13.99
N ARG A 272 -6.98 -4.63 -13.83
CA ARG A 272 -7.51 -5.75 -14.59
C ARG A 272 -8.93 -5.41 -15.06
N GLY A 273 -9.23 -5.63 -16.33
CA GLY A 273 -10.49 -5.16 -16.90
C GLY A 273 -10.72 -3.67 -16.60
N ASP A 274 -11.89 -3.34 -16.10
CA ASP A 274 -12.26 -1.98 -15.67
C ASP A 274 -12.01 -1.72 -14.17
N VAL A 275 -11.29 -2.61 -13.50
CA VAL A 275 -11.00 -2.51 -12.06
C VAL A 275 -9.58 -2.02 -11.82
N HIS A 276 -9.44 -1.01 -10.98
CA HIS A 276 -8.18 -0.53 -10.42
C HIS A 276 -8.02 -1.08 -9.01
N TYR A 277 -7.09 -2.01 -8.85
CA TYR A 277 -6.71 -2.57 -7.55
C TYR A 277 -5.63 -1.71 -6.91
N VAL A 278 -5.82 -1.38 -5.64
CA VAL A 278 -4.83 -0.63 -4.85
C VAL A 278 -4.49 -1.44 -3.61
N CYS A 279 -3.26 -1.91 -3.52
CA CYS A 279 -2.75 -2.68 -2.40
C CYS A 279 -1.98 -1.77 -1.44
N ILE A 280 -2.27 -1.84 -0.14
CA ILE A 280 -1.66 -0.98 0.87
C ILE A 280 -1.31 -1.79 2.12
N ASN A 281 -0.10 -1.59 2.63
CA ASN A 281 0.30 -2.09 3.94
C ASN A 281 -0.35 -1.27 5.06
N ASN A 282 -1.43 -1.77 5.62
CA ASN A 282 -2.11 -1.13 6.74
C ASN A 282 -1.73 -1.70 8.12
N CYS A 283 -0.70 -2.54 8.20
CA CYS A 283 -0.15 -3.02 9.46
C CYS A 283 0.77 -1.97 10.07
N PHE A 284 0.28 -1.26 11.06
CA PHE A 284 1.03 -0.22 11.75
C PHE A 284 1.48 -0.72 13.12
N PHE A 285 2.78 -0.95 13.27
CA PHE A 285 3.38 -1.32 14.55
C PHE A 285 3.84 -0.07 15.30
N HIS A 286 3.49 0.03 16.57
CA HIS A 286 3.99 1.07 17.44
C HIS A 286 5.46 0.83 17.79
N ARG A 287 6.24 1.90 17.82
CA ARG A 287 7.68 1.81 18.11
C ARG A 287 7.94 1.18 19.46
N GLY A 288 8.71 0.09 19.48
CA GLY A 288 9.06 -0.63 20.70
C GLY A 288 7.95 -1.51 21.26
N MET A 289 6.86 -1.69 20.54
CA MET A 289 5.75 -2.55 20.93
C MET A 289 5.63 -3.77 20.01
N SER A 290 5.20 -4.88 20.56
CA SER A 290 4.90 -6.10 19.81
C SER A 290 3.49 -6.10 19.22
N TYR A 291 2.65 -5.15 19.59
CA TYR A 291 1.31 -5.02 19.05
C TYR A 291 1.22 -3.92 17.97
N TYR A 292 0.23 -4.02 17.15
CA TYR A 292 -0.04 -3.13 16.02
C TYR A 292 -1.39 -2.41 16.20
N SER A 293 -1.51 -1.23 15.59
CA SER A 293 -2.82 -0.58 15.42
C SER A 293 -3.51 -1.18 14.20
N PRO A 294 -4.69 -1.76 14.37
CA PRO A 294 -5.44 -2.29 13.25
C PRO A 294 -5.83 -1.20 12.25
N GLY A 295 -5.71 -1.51 10.98
CA GLY A 295 -6.22 -0.66 9.91
C GLY A 295 -5.62 0.76 9.84
N GLU A 296 -4.40 0.99 10.34
CA GLU A 296 -3.79 2.31 10.36
C GLU A 296 -2.96 2.58 9.10
N LEU A 297 -2.99 3.82 8.63
CA LEU A 297 -2.16 4.29 7.52
C LEU A 297 -1.26 5.45 7.95
N ARG A 298 -0.01 5.40 7.49
CA ARG A 298 0.93 6.52 7.66
C ARG A 298 0.58 7.67 6.73
N GLU A 299 0.87 8.89 7.13
CA GLU A 299 0.65 10.10 6.32
C GLU A 299 1.27 10.00 4.91
N ARG A 300 2.44 9.35 4.77
CA ARG A 300 3.06 9.14 3.46
C ARG A 300 2.21 8.25 2.55
N GLN A 301 1.55 7.22 3.10
CA GLN A 301 0.67 6.31 2.36
C GLN A 301 -0.60 7.03 1.92
N VAL A 302 -1.18 7.85 2.78
CA VAL A 302 -2.32 8.70 2.43
C VAL A 302 -1.96 9.66 1.30
N LYS A 303 -0.78 10.30 1.36
CA LYS A 303 -0.30 11.19 0.29
C LYS A 303 -0.07 10.44 -1.03
N TRP A 304 0.49 9.24 -0.96
CA TRP A 304 0.69 8.38 -2.11
C TRP A 304 -0.66 7.95 -2.71
N LEU A 305 -1.59 7.46 -1.89
CA LEU A 305 -2.92 7.04 -2.31
C LEU A 305 -3.68 8.16 -3.01
N LYS A 306 -3.69 9.37 -2.43
CA LYS A 306 -4.31 10.55 -3.05
C LYS A 306 -3.77 10.82 -4.45
N GLN A 307 -2.44 10.72 -4.64
CA GLN A 307 -1.82 10.92 -5.95
C GLN A 307 -2.17 9.79 -6.93
N ASN A 308 -2.12 8.53 -6.48
CA ASN A 308 -2.47 7.37 -7.29
C ASN A 308 -3.92 7.48 -7.79
N LEU A 309 -4.87 7.68 -6.88
CA LEU A 309 -6.29 7.83 -7.20
C LEU A 309 -6.60 9.08 -8.05
N ALA A 310 -5.86 10.19 -7.86
CA ALA A 310 -6.02 11.38 -8.70
C ALA A 310 -5.60 11.15 -10.15
N LEU A 311 -4.67 10.23 -10.38
CA LEU A 311 -4.21 9.84 -11.71
C LEU A 311 -5.07 8.72 -12.34
N THR A 312 -5.89 8.04 -11.57
CA THR A 312 -6.77 6.95 -12.03
C THR A 312 -8.04 7.52 -12.70
N PRO A 313 -8.46 6.99 -13.87
CA PRO A 313 -9.72 7.37 -14.49
C PRO A 313 -10.92 7.14 -13.57
N LYS A 314 -11.88 8.07 -13.56
CA LYS A 314 -12.98 8.07 -12.60
C LYS A 314 -14.16 7.17 -12.96
N ASP A 315 -14.17 6.60 -14.13
CA ASP A 315 -15.12 5.59 -14.61
C ASP A 315 -14.78 4.17 -14.15
N LYS A 316 -13.56 3.94 -13.67
CA LYS A 316 -13.15 2.63 -13.15
C LYS A 316 -13.84 2.29 -11.82
N LYS A 317 -14.00 0.99 -11.58
CA LYS A 317 -14.20 0.44 -10.23
C LYS A 317 -12.86 0.44 -9.49
N VAL A 318 -12.86 0.72 -8.20
CA VAL A 318 -11.68 0.62 -7.34
C VAL A 318 -11.86 -0.47 -6.31
N VAL A 319 -10.88 -1.35 -6.18
CA VAL A 319 -10.81 -2.33 -5.09
C VAL A 319 -9.59 -1.99 -4.25
N LEU A 320 -9.82 -1.59 -3.00
CA LEU A 320 -8.76 -1.31 -2.04
C LEU A 320 -8.45 -2.59 -1.26
N CYS A 321 -7.20 -3.06 -1.37
CA CYS A 321 -6.73 -4.31 -0.79
C CYS A 321 -5.73 -4.03 0.34
N TYR A 322 -5.96 -4.59 1.50
CA TYR A 322 -5.12 -4.45 2.69
C TYR A 322 -5.31 -5.66 3.59
N HIS A 323 -4.44 -5.83 4.58
CA HIS A 323 -4.50 -7.04 5.40
C HIS A 323 -5.51 -6.94 6.54
N ILE A 324 -5.42 -5.91 7.41
CA ILE A 324 -6.22 -5.79 8.64
C ILE A 324 -7.52 -5.03 8.35
N PRO A 325 -8.71 -5.60 8.64
CA PRO A 325 -9.98 -4.92 8.44
C PRO A 325 -10.05 -3.56 9.13
N PHE A 326 -10.62 -2.56 8.48
CA PHE A 326 -10.92 -1.27 9.10
C PHE A 326 -12.13 -1.34 10.03
N THR A 327 -12.96 -2.36 9.90
CA THR A 327 -14.15 -2.62 10.72
C THR A 327 -13.94 -3.69 11.78
N PHE A 328 -12.69 -4.07 12.04
CA PHE A 328 -12.34 -5.11 13.02
C PHE A 328 -12.90 -4.79 14.41
N GLY A 329 -13.47 -5.80 15.09
CA GLY A 329 -14.09 -5.68 16.41
C GLY A 329 -15.60 -5.62 16.38
N ASN A 330 -16.22 -5.41 15.23
CA ASN A 330 -17.63 -5.72 15.06
C ASN A 330 -17.77 -7.24 14.89
N ALA A 331 -18.68 -7.86 15.65
CA ALA A 331 -18.97 -9.27 15.48
C ALA A 331 -19.25 -9.57 13.99
N PRO A 332 -18.78 -10.69 13.43
CA PRO A 332 -18.89 -10.98 12.00
C PRO A 332 -20.33 -11.03 11.46
N PHE A 333 -21.32 -10.87 12.33
CA PHE A 333 -22.75 -10.89 12.01
C PHE A 333 -23.50 -9.64 12.46
N SER A 334 -22.79 -8.56 12.86
CA SER A 334 -23.46 -7.32 13.23
C SER A 334 -23.95 -6.62 11.98
N LYS A 335 -25.21 -6.15 11.99
CA LYS A 335 -25.73 -5.26 10.96
C LYS A 335 -24.86 -4.01 10.86
N ALA A 336 -24.65 -3.51 9.64
CA ALA A 336 -23.94 -2.28 9.39
C ALA A 336 -24.43 -1.16 10.32
N LYS A 337 -23.48 -0.54 11.00
CA LYS A 337 -23.76 0.69 11.77
C LYS A 337 -23.27 1.88 10.96
N PRO A 338 -24.01 2.99 10.98
CA PRO A 338 -23.54 4.23 10.37
C PRO A 338 -22.17 4.61 10.97
N LEU A 339 -21.25 5.06 10.15
CA LEU A 339 -20.01 5.70 10.60
C LEU A 339 -20.32 7.08 11.17
N THR A 340 -20.95 7.12 12.34
CA THR A 340 -21.44 8.37 12.91
C THR A 340 -20.39 9.15 13.68
N ASN A 341 -19.45 8.52 14.31
CA ASN A 341 -18.28 9.18 14.92
C ASN A 341 -17.25 8.14 15.35
N ALA A 342 -16.08 8.37 14.94
CA ALA A 342 -14.94 7.53 15.12
C ALA A 342 -14.42 7.36 16.50
N HIS A 343 -14.72 8.27 17.39
CA HIS A 343 -14.18 8.29 18.75
C HIS A 343 -15.02 7.52 19.77
N GLU A 344 -16.26 7.20 19.46
CA GLU A 344 -17.15 6.64 20.46
C GLU A 344 -17.04 5.12 20.68
N GLU A 345 -16.48 4.36 19.73
CA GLU A 345 -16.43 2.91 19.84
C GLU A 345 -15.06 2.31 20.21
N GLY A 346 -14.06 3.12 20.52
CA GLY A 346 -12.80 2.68 21.14
C GLY A 346 -11.88 1.77 20.29
N HIS A 347 -12.27 1.47 19.07
CA HIS A 347 -11.65 0.44 18.26
C HIS A 347 -11.38 0.92 16.86
N TYR A 348 -10.38 1.50 16.46
CA TYR A 348 -9.94 1.73 15.09
C TYR A 348 -10.09 3.15 14.59
N SER A 349 -9.11 3.56 13.89
CA SER A 349 -8.97 4.83 13.22
C SER A 349 -10.07 5.05 12.15
N SER A 350 -11.28 5.23 12.57
CA SER A 350 -12.41 5.58 11.70
C SER A 350 -12.18 6.90 10.95
N SER A 351 -11.30 7.78 11.47
CA SER A 351 -10.84 8.95 10.72
C SER A 351 -10.12 8.55 9.44
N ARG A 352 -9.38 7.44 9.44
CA ARG A 352 -8.72 6.93 8.25
C ARG A 352 -9.70 6.23 7.31
N LEU A 353 -10.63 5.45 7.83
CA LEU A 353 -11.68 4.83 7.02
C LEU A 353 -12.54 5.89 6.33
N SER A 354 -13.05 6.88 7.05
CA SER A 354 -13.82 7.98 6.45
C SER A 354 -13.03 8.72 5.37
N LEU A 355 -11.74 8.98 5.60
CA LEU A 355 -10.87 9.57 4.59
C LEU A 355 -10.75 8.68 3.35
N LEU A 356 -10.54 7.37 3.54
CA LEU A 356 -10.44 6.41 2.44
C LEU A 356 -11.73 6.38 1.62
N LEU A 357 -12.88 6.25 2.28
CA LEU A 357 -14.18 6.22 1.62
C LEU A 357 -14.46 7.52 0.87
N SER A 358 -14.12 8.68 1.43
CA SER A 358 -14.24 9.97 0.73
C SER A 358 -13.40 10.07 -0.54
N LEU A 359 -12.22 9.41 -0.57
CA LEU A 359 -11.38 9.34 -1.76
C LEU A 359 -11.93 8.35 -2.80
N LEU A 360 -12.58 7.28 -2.37
CA LEU A 360 -13.11 6.23 -3.23
C LEU A 360 -14.48 6.62 -3.84
N LYS A 361 -15.30 7.37 -3.12
CA LYS A 361 -16.64 7.81 -3.56
C LYS A 361 -16.66 8.57 -4.90
N GLN A 362 -15.52 9.15 -5.31
CA GLN A 362 -15.42 9.85 -6.58
C GLN A 362 -15.39 8.92 -7.84
N PHE A 363 -15.33 7.59 -7.66
CA PHE A 363 -15.25 6.63 -8.75
C PHE A 363 -16.64 6.12 -9.15
N LYS A 364 -17.04 6.40 -10.39
CA LYS A 364 -18.37 6.05 -10.92
C LYS A 364 -18.58 4.55 -11.11
N GLY A 365 -17.51 3.79 -11.29
CA GLY A 365 -17.56 2.32 -11.37
C GLY A 365 -17.79 1.64 -10.02
N GLY A 366 -17.88 2.41 -8.93
CA GLY A 366 -18.02 1.91 -7.57
C GLY A 366 -16.69 1.54 -6.93
N TYR A 367 -16.76 1.05 -5.71
CA TYR A 367 -15.58 0.62 -4.95
C TYR A 367 -15.93 -0.46 -3.94
N GLU A 368 -14.95 -1.28 -3.60
CA GLU A 368 -15.01 -2.34 -2.61
C GLU A 368 -13.72 -2.39 -1.81
N LEU A 369 -13.79 -2.99 -0.63
CA LEU A 369 -12.68 -3.17 0.29
C LEU A 369 -12.42 -4.66 0.48
N PHE A 370 -11.17 -5.10 0.32
CA PHE A 370 -10.73 -6.49 0.49
C PHE A 370 -9.70 -6.58 1.59
N CYS A 371 -9.89 -7.51 2.53
CA CYS A 371 -8.98 -7.76 3.64
C CYS A 371 -8.86 -9.24 4.02
N GLY A 372 -7.93 -9.56 4.91
CA GLY A 372 -7.70 -10.86 5.53
C GLY A 372 -7.76 -10.77 7.05
N HIS A 373 -6.76 -11.32 7.76
CA HIS A 373 -6.47 -11.15 9.18
C HIS A 373 -7.40 -11.85 10.17
N THR A 374 -8.69 -11.89 9.91
CA THR A 374 -9.66 -12.46 10.87
C THR A 374 -9.77 -13.97 10.82
N HIS A 375 -9.24 -14.60 9.79
CA HIS A 375 -9.34 -16.02 9.46
C HIS A 375 -10.77 -16.50 9.17
N PHE A 376 -11.73 -15.59 9.11
CA PHE A 376 -13.13 -15.91 8.82
C PHE A 376 -13.57 -15.25 7.52
N ALA A 377 -14.30 -15.97 6.69
CA ALA A 377 -15.01 -15.38 5.56
C ALA A 377 -16.21 -14.60 6.07
N CYS A 378 -16.18 -13.30 5.96
CA CYS A 378 -17.30 -12.44 6.33
C CYS A 378 -17.33 -11.18 5.49
N ASN A 379 -18.51 -10.58 5.39
CA ASN A 379 -18.71 -9.30 4.77
C ASN A 379 -19.18 -8.31 5.83
N HIS A 380 -18.45 -7.21 5.94
CA HIS A 380 -18.89 -6.08 6.76
C HIS A 380 -19.51 -5.03 5.87
N GLU A 381 -20.77 -4.74 6.12
CA GLU A 381 -21.48 -3.65 5.46
C GLU A 381 -21.24 -2.35 6.23
N ILE A 382 -20.73 -1.35 5.54
CA ILE A 382 -20.40 -0.04 6.08
C ILE A 382 -21.34 0.96 5.44
N ASN A 383 -22.21 1.62 6.22
CA ASN A 383 -22.98 2.74 5.70
C ASN A 383 -22.15 4.03 5.78
N TYR A 384 -21.78 4.57 4.63
CA TYR A 384 -21.02 5.81 4.52
C TYR A 384 -21.81 6.85 3.73
N GLU A 385 -22.24 7.93 4.43
CA GLU A 385 -23.04 9.01 3.83
C GLU A 385 -24.27 8.53 3.05
N GLY A 386 -24.94 7.46 3.55
CA GLY A 386 -26.12 6.87 2.95
C GLY A 386 -25.87 5.86 1.82
N GLU A 387 -24.62 5.56 1.53
CA GLU A 387 -24.23 4.49 0.59
C GLU A 387 -23.68 3.29 1.35
N ASP A 388 -24.10 2.08 0.96
CA ASP A 388 -23.57 0.85 1.54
C ASP A 388 -22.32 0.41 0.82
N VAL A 389 -21.24 0.26 1.59
CA VAL A 389 -19.92 -0.16 1.13
C VAL A 389 -19.61 -1.51 1.74
N MET A 390 -19.09 -2.42 0.94
CA MET A 390 -18.75 -3.75 1.40
C MET A 390 -17.25 -3.88 1.69
N GLU A 391 -16.90 -4.31 2.90
CA GLU A 391 -15.57 -4.81 3.26
C GLU A 391 -15.62 -6.34 3.30
N HIS A 392 -14.96 -6.97 2.35
CA HIS A 392 -14.87 -8.42 2.21
C HIS A 392 -13.66 -8.95 2.97
N CYS A 393 -13.90 -9.70 4.03
CA CYS A 393 -12.87 -10.38 4.79
C CYS A 393 -12.75 -11.82 4.29
N HIS A 394 -11.53 -12.23 3.93
CA HIS A 394 -11.27 -13.55 3.36
C HIS A 394 -10.78 -14.51 4.45
N ALA A 395 -11.28 -15.74 4.42
CA ALA A 395 -10.87 -16.78 5.35
C ALA A 395 -9.41 -17.18 5.17
N ALA A 396 -8.82 -17.76 6.23
CA ALA A 396 -7.51 -18.40 6.15
C ALA A 396 -7.55 -19.61 5.18
N ALA A 397 -6.48 -19.76 4.40
CA ALA A 397 -6.30 -20.76 3.36
C ALA A 397 -5.57 -22.03 3.86
#